data_30775754fb355fffdb3704cd45b9ac9f
#
_entry.id   30775754fb355fffdb3704cd45b9ac9f
#
_cell.length_a   1.000
_cell.length_b   1.000
_cell.length_c   1.000
_cell.angle_alpha   90.00
_cell.angle_beta   90.00
_cell.angle_gamma   90.00
#
_symmetry.space_group_name_H-M   'P 1'
#
loop_
_entity.id
_entity.type
_entity.pdbx_description
1 polymer ?
#
loop_
_entity_poly.entity_id
_entity_poly.type
_entity_poly.pdbx_seq_one_letter_code
_entity_poly.pdbx_strand_id
1 'polypeptide(L)'
;MTSARAPAAKLVSVSVGVLVVVGVLAALARYLLPHELHLAIATPLYGSYAPEQLPVLAAHPVSEALHRLGGALYMILGVLQLDARLRARRPAVHRWAGRLFLLLSVAAGGSGIYMGLAFPYQPGETIPSTLAGGLMILFAIKAYVHVRRREIAAHREWILRSFSLGLGIATIRVLAVIVLNTTSLTTREIIAPTFWVGWGVTLLGAELWIRATRPLRPAAQIAAGAKPPAQPARAG
;
A
#
# COMPACT_ATOMS: atom_id res chain seq x y z
N MET A 1 22.95 14.56 -6.08
CA MET A 1 21.71 14.73 -5.28
C MET A 1 21.87 15.97 -4.46
N THR A 2 20.96 16.94 -4.56
CA THR A 2 21.03 18.18 -3.77
C THR A 2 20.90 17.86 -2.28
N SER A 3 21.60 18.59 -1.41
CA SER A 3 21.69 18.39 0.06
C SER A 3 20.33 18.18 0.75
N ALA A 4 19.27 18.83 0.28
CA ALA A 4 17.92 18.71 0.83
C ALA A 4 17.18 17.39 0.51
N ARG A 5 17.58 16.62 -0.52
CA ARG A 5 16.92 15.35 -0.88
C ARG A 5 17.33 14.17 0.00
N ALA A 6 18.50 14.20 0.59
CA ALA A 6 18.99 13.10 1.41
C ALA A 6 18.21 12.95 2.74
N PRO A 7 17.92 14.00 3.54
CA PRO A 7 17.15 13.87 4.76
C PRO A 7 15.68 13.45 4.49
N ALA A 8 15.05 13.98 3.44
CA ALA A 8 13.69 13.58 3.06
C ALA A 8 13.62 12.10 2.67
N ALA A 9 14.58 11.58 1.91
CA ALA A 9 14.64 10.18 1.54
C ALA A 9 14.82 9.27 2.76
N LYS A 10 15.65 9.68 3.74
CA LYS A 10 15.83 8.95 4.99
C LYS A 10 14.54 8.92 5.80
N LEU A 11 13.86 10.06 5.93
CA LEU A 11 12.57 10.13 6.65
C LEU A 11 11.53 9.20 6.02
N VAL A 12 11.34 9.26 4.70
CA VAL A 12 10.42 8.36 3.98
C VAL A 12 10.77 6.90 4.21
N SER A 13 12.06 6.53 4.12
CA SER A 13 12.49 5.15 4.34
C SER A 13 12.21 4.67 5.76
N VAL A 14 12.44 5.51 6.77
CA VAL A 14 12.14 5.20 8.18
C VAL A 14 10.63 5.04 8.37
N SER A 15 9.82 5.98 7.87
CA SER A 15 8.36 5.93 8.00
C SER A 15 7.78 4.67 7.34
N VAL A 16 8.23 4.33 6.14
CA VAL A 16 7.85 3.09 5.44
C VAL A 16 8.26 1.86 6.27
N GLY A 17 9.49 1.84 6.80
CA GLY A 17 9.96 0.75 7.66
C GLY A 17 9.08 0.56 8.91
N VAL A 18 8.74 1.65 9.60
CA VAL A 18 7.86 1.62 10.78
C VAL A 18 6.48 1.08 10.41
N LEU A 19 5.87 1.59 9.33
CA LEU A 19 4.55 1.12 8.88
C LEU A 19 4.56 -0.37 8.50
N VAL A 20 5.63 -0.84 7.84
CA VAL A 20 5.76 -2.27 7.52
C VAL A 20 5.84 -3.11 8.80
N VAL A 21 6.66 -2.70 9.77
CA VAL A 21 6.78 -3.41 11.06
C VAL A 21 5.43 -3.43 11.77
N VAL A 22 4.76 -2.30 11.91
CA VAL A 22 3.42 -2.22 12.54
C VAL A 22 2.42 -3.14 11.82
N GLY A 23 2.36 -3.09 10.49
CA GLY A 23 1.42 -3.90 9.71
C GLY A 23 1.71 -5.40 9.82
N VAL A 24 2.98 -5.81 9.74
CA VAL A 24 3.40 -7.20 9.85
C VAL A 24 3.15 -7.73 11.26
N LEU A 25 3.55 -7.00 12.30
CA LEU A 25 3.32 -7.42 13.69
C LEU A 25 1.81 -7.55 14.00
N ALA A 26 1.00 -6.58 13.59
CA ALA A 26 -0.45 -6.64 13.77
C ALA A 26 -1.11 -7.80 13.02
N ALA A 27 -0.61 -8.15 11.83
CA ALA A 27 -1.09 -9.30 11.07
C ALA A 27 -0.70 -10.64 11.74
N LEU A 28 0.55 -10.76 12.22
CA LEU A 28 1.07 -11.98 12.80
C LEU A 28 0.63 -12.19 14.26
N ALA A 29 0.35 -11.14 15.00
CA ALA A 29 -0.06 -11.22 16.41
C ALA A 29 -1.23 -12.20 16.62
N ARG A 30 -2.20 -12.23 15.69
CA ARG A 30 -3.36 -13.13 15.69
C ARG A 30 -2.97 -14.62 15.68
N TYR A 31 -1.85 -14.96 15.07
CA TYR A 31 -1.38 -16.35 14.91
C TYR A 31 -0.29 -16.75 15.90
N LEU A 32 0.45 -15.78 16.41
CA LEU A 32 1.60 -16.02 17.28
C LEU A 32 1.26 -15.92 18.78
N LEU A 33 0.19 -15.19 19.13
CA LEU A 33 -0.20 -14.98 20.51
C LEU A 33 -1.40 -15.88 20.89
N PRO A 34 -1.45 -16.39 22.12
CA PRO A 34 -2.68 -16.97 22.67
C PRO A 34 -3.84 -15.98 22.55
N HIS A 35 -5.06 -16.49 22.34
CA HIS A 35 -6.23 -15.67 22.08
C HIS A 35 -6.45 -14.59 23.15
N GLU A 36 -6.37 -14.96 24.40
CA GLU A 36 -6.55 -14.05 25.54
C GLU A 36 -5.51 -12.92 25.57
N LEU A 37 -4.24 -13.27 25.31
CA LEU A 37 -3.16 -12.28 25.25
C LEU A 37 -3.33 -11.34 24.06
N HIS A 38 -3.76 -11.87 22.89
CA HIS A 38 -4.05 -11.04 21.73
C HIS A 38 -5.18 -10.04 22.03
N LEU A 39 -6.28 -10.48 22.67
CA LEU A 39 -7.36 -9.59 23.08
C LEU A 39 -6.92 -8.57 24.12
N ALA A 40 -6.15 -9.00 25.12
CA ALA A 40 -5.63 -8.10 26.15
C ALA A 40 -4.79 -6.95 25.60
N ILE A 41 -4.05 -7.19 24.51
CA ILE A 41 -3.24 -6.18 23.81
C ILE A 41 -4.11 -5.36 22.83
N ALA A 42 -4.94 -6.03 22.04
CA ALA A 42 -5.66 -5.38 20.94
C ALA A 42 -6.83 -4.51 21.42
N THR A 43 -7.53 -4.90 22.48
CA THR A 43 -8.70 -4.16 23.00
C THR A 43 -8.35 -2.75 23.50
N PRO A 44 -7.31 -2.52 24.30
CA PRO A 44 -6.89 -1.18 24.64
C PRO A 44 -6.47 -0.32 23.46
N LEU A 45 -5.91 -0.95 22.40
CA LEU A 45 -5.41 -0.23 21.23
C LEU A 45 -6.52 0.12 20.23
N TYR A 46 -7.50 -0.78 20.04
CA TYR A 46 -8.48 -0.71 18.95
C TYR A 46 -9.93 -0.74 19.43
N GLY A 47 -10.17 -0.61 20.75
CA GLY A 47 -11.50 -0.61 21.33
C GLY A 47 -12.26 -1.91 21.04
N SER A 48 -13.55 -1.78 20.78
CA SER A 48 -14.44 -2.93 20.52
C SER A 48 -14.19 -3.67 19.21
N TYR A 49 -13.34 -3.14 18.31
CA TYR A 49 -13.05 -3.80 17.03
C TYR A 49 -12.48 -5.21 17.20
N ALA A 50 -11.52 -5.38 18.12
CA ALA A 50 -10.87 -6.69 18.30
C ALA A 50 -11.84 -7.76 18.83
N PRO A 51 -12.55 -7.57 19.97
CA PRO A 51 -13.47 -8.59 20.48
C PRO A 51 -14.68 -8.85 19.57
N GLU A 52 -15.16 -7.85 18.81
CA GLU A 52 -16.30 -8.02 17.93
C GLU A 52 -15.93 -8.67 16.58
N GLN A 53 -14.80 -8.32 15.98
CA GLN A 53 -14.41 -8.82 14.66
C GLN A 53 -13.64 -10.13 14.67
N LEU A 54 -12.88 -10.43 15.71
CA LEU A 54 -12.07 -11.67 15.73
C LEU A 54 -12.93 -12.95 15.61
N PRO A 55 -14.09 -13.10 16.24
CA PRO A 55 -14.93 -14.28 16.05
C PRO A 55 -15.45 -14.41 14.62
N VAL A 56 -15.83 -13.26 13.99
CA VAL A 56 -16.31 -13.22 12.61
C VAL A 56 -15.21 -13.66 11.64
N LEU A 57 -13.99 -13.15 11.82
CA LEU A 57 -12.85 -13.52 10.99
C LEU A 57 -12.45 -14.98 11.18
N ALA A 58 -12.52 -15.49 12.41
CA ALA A 58 -12.24 -16.89 12.72
C ALA A 58 -13.23 -17.86 12.04
N ALA A 59 -14.47 -17.43 11.79
CA ALA A 59 -15.45 -18.20 11.03
C ALA A 59 -15.11 -18.26 9.52
N HIS A 60 -14.19 -17.42 9.03
CA HIS A 60 -13.76 -17.35 7.63
C HIS A 60 -12.24 -17.53 7.47
N PRO A 61 -11.66 -18.67 7.90
CA PRO A 61 -10.21 -18.83 8.09
C PRO A 61 -9.41 -18.67 6.79
N VAL A 62 -9.97 -19.05 5.64
CA VAL A 62 -9.27 -18.92 4.35
C VAL A 62 -9.12 -17.45 3.96
N SER A 63 -10.20 -16.66 4.03
CA SER A 63 -10.13 -15.23 3.70
C SER A 63 -9.31 -14.45 4.72
N GLU A 64 -9.40 -14.80 6.00
CA GLU A 64 -8.56 -14.23 7.04
C GLU A 64 -7.07 -14.48 6.79
N ALA A 65 -6.70 -15.73 6.50
CA ALA A 65 -5.31 -16.10 6.22
C ALA A 65 -4.77 -15.42 4.96
N LEU A 66 -5.53 -15.43 3.86
CA LEU A 66 -5.14 -14.73 2.62
C LEU A 66 -4.96 -13.25 2.84
N HIS A 67 -5.83 -12.62 3.62
CA HIS A 67 -5.74 -11.18 3.91
C HIS A 67 -4.58 -10.87 4.86
N ARG A 68 -4.48 -11.54 5.99
CA ARG A 68 -3.48 -11.21 7.03
C ARG A 68 -2.10 -11.73 6.70
N LEU A 69 -1.95 -13.04 6.45
CA LEU A 69 -0.62 -13.62 6.16
C LEU A 69 -0.17 -13.21 4.76
N GLY A 70 -1.08 -13.23 3.78
CA GLY A 70 -0.79 -12.73 2.44
C GLY A 70 -0.43 -11.24 2.45
N GLY A 71 -1.16 -10.42 3.22
CA GLY A 71 -0.87 -9.00 3.41
C GLY A 71 0.47 -8.74 4.10
N ALA A 72 0.81 -9.49 5.15
CA ALA A 72 2.11 -9.37 5.82
C ALA A 72 3.27 -9.70 4.86
N LEU A 73 3.16 -10.80 4.12
CA LEU A 73 4.16 -11.20 3.13
C LEU A 73 4.24 -10.19 1.98
N TYR A 74 3.10 -9.68 1.51
CA TYR A 74 3.03 -8.59 0.53
C TYR A 74 3.81 -7.36 0.99
N MET A 75 3.65 -6.91 2.24
CA MET A 75 4.37 -5.75 2.78
C MET A 75 5.89 -5.99 2.81
N ILE A 76 6.34 -7.17 3.23
CA ILE A 76 7.76 -7.54 3.22
C ILE A 76 8.32 -7.55 1.79
N LEU A 77 7.61 -8.19 0.87
CA LEU A 77 8.03 -8.26 -0.53
C LEU A 77 8.02 -6.88 -1.20
N GLY A 78 7.10 -6.00 -0.82
CA GLY A 78 7.05 -4.62 -1.30
C GLY A 78 8.34 -3.83 -0.99
N VAL A 79 8.88 -3.96 0.23
CA VAL A 79 10.18 -3.39 0.57
C VAL A 79 11.28 -3.96 -0.32
N LEU A 80 11.30 -5.28 -0.54
CA LEU A 80 12.27 -5.94 -1.41
C LEU A 80 12.17 -5.47 -2.88
N GLN A 81 10.96 -5.15 -3.36
CA GLN A 81 10.78 -4.61 -4.71
C GLN A 81 11.38 -3.20 -4.87
N LEU A 82 11.41 -2.42 -3.81
CA LEU A 82 11.96 -1.06 -3.83
C LEU A 82 13.49 -1.03 -3.62
N ASP A 83 14.09 -2.13 -3.16
CA ASP A 83 15.53 -2.19 -2.90
C ASP A 83 16.34 -2.25 -4.23
N ALA A 84 17.06 -1.15 -4.50
CA ALA A 84 17.92 -1.04 -5.67
C ALA A 84 19.15 -1.98 -5.60
N ARG A 85 19.66 -2.26 -4.38
CA ARG A 85 20.83 -3.15 -4.18
C ARG A 85 20.44 -4.61 -4.48
N LEU A 86 19.27 -5.04 -3.99
CA LEU A 86 18.75 -6.37 -4.29
C LEU A 86 18.56 -6.55 -5.79
N ARG A 87 17.91 -5.58 -6.44
CA ARG A 87 17.69 -5.59 -7.90
C ARG A 87 18.99 -5.69 -8.70
N ALA A 88 20.03 -4.97 -8.28
CA ALA A 88 21.32 -4.98 -8.98
C ALA A 88 22.12 -6.26 -8.73
N ARG A 89 22.17 -6.74 -7.47
CA ARG A 89 23.02 -7.87 -7.08
C ARG A 89 22.37 -9.23 -7.26
N ARG A 90 21.03 -9.32 -7.13
CA ARG A 90 20.26 -10.57 -7.16
C ARG A 90 19.01 -10.42 -8.04
N PRO A 91 19.17 -10.17 -9.36
CA PRO A 91 18.05 -9.92 -10.26
C PRO A 91 17.05 -11.07 -10.36
N ALA A 92 17.48 -12.32 -10.18
CA ALA A 92 16.58 -13.46 -10.17
C ALA A 92 15.63 -13.41 -8.93
N VAL A 93 16.19 -13.11 -7.74
CA VAL A 93 15.40 -12.96 -6.50
C VAL A 93 14.41 -11.82 -6.65
N HIS A 94 14.84 -10.66 -7.17
CA HIS A 94 13.94 -9.52 -7.42
C HIS A 94 12.78 -9.91 -8.35
N ARG A 95 13.03 -10.65 -9.42
CA ARG A 95 11.97 -11.09 -10.36
C ARG A 95 10.98 -12.07 -9.70
N TRP A 96 11.47 -13.05 -8.92
CA TRP A 96 10.60 -14.00 -8.24
C TRP A 96 9.79 -13.33 -7.13
N ALA A 97 10.42 -12.52 -6.29
CA ALA A 97 9.75 -11.72 -5.28
C ALA A 97 8.69 -10.79 -5.90
N GLY A 98 8.98 -10.22 -7.09
CA GLY A 98 8.02 -9.39 -7.82
C GLY A 98 6.79 -10.15 -8.31
N ARG A 99 6.97 -11.37 -8.83
CA ARG A 99 5.81 -12.21 -9.23
C ARG A 99 4.94 -12.55 -8.03
N LEU A 100 5.56 -12.92 -6.91
CA LEU A 100 4.84 -13.24 -5.68
C LEU A 100 4.16 -12.00 -5.10
N PHE A 101 4.82 -10.83 -5.13
CA PHE A 101 4.22 -9.55 -4.73
C PHE A 101 2.94 -9.26 -5.54
N LEU A 102 2.97 -9.40 -6.86
CA LEU A 102 1.80 -9.18 -7.71
C LEU A 102 0.67 -10.18 -7.44
N LEU A 103 1.00 -11.44 -7.23
CA LEU A 103 0.02 -12.47 -6.86
C LEU A 103 -0.65 -12.14 -5.52
N LEU A 104 0.15 -11.76 -4.53
CA LEU A 104 -0.35 -11.38 -3.20
C LEU A 104 -1.14 -10.07 -3.23
N SER A 105 -0.85 -9.14 -4.15
CA SER A 105 -1.68 -7.96 -4.37
C SER A 105 -3.12 -8.35 -4.76
N VAL A 106 -3.25 -9.36 -5.62
CA VAL A 106 -4.57 -9.86 -6.05
C VAL A 106 -5.25 -10.63 -4.90
N ALA A 107 -4.52 -11.49 -4.20
CA ALA A 107 -5.06 -12.27 -3.09
C ALA A 107 -5.49 -11.39 -1.91
N ALA A 108 -4.63 -10.47 -1.46
CA ALA A 108 -4.93 -9.56 -0.34
C ALA A 108 -6.01 -8.54 -0.72
N GLY A 109 -5.97 -7.98 -1.95
CA GLY A 109 -7.00 -7.07 -2.45
C GLY A 109 -8.34 -7.76 -2.60
N GLY A 110 -8.37 -8.95 -3.19
CA GLY A 110 -9.60 -9.73 -3.38
C GLY A 110 -10.21 -10.20 -2.05
N SER A 111 -9.40 -10.69 -1.11
CA SER A 111 -9.88 -11.03 0.23
C SER A 111 -10.38 -9.81 1.00
N GLY A 112 -9.72 -8.65 0.86
CA GLY A 112 -10.18 -7.39 1.45
C GLY A 112 -11.53 -6.93 0.89
N ILE A 113 -11.76 -7.04 -0.42
CA ILE A 113 -13.06 -6.79 -1.05
C ILE A 113 -14.11 -7.74 -0.49
N TYR A 114 -13.81 -9.04 -0.47
CA TYR A 114 -14.75 -10.04 0.05
C TYR A 114 -15.13 -9.74 1.51
N MET A 115 -14.15 -9.47 2.37
CA MET A 115 -14.40 -9.15 3.78
C MET A 115 -15.21 -7.87 3.95
N GLY A 116 -14.90 -6.82 3.20
CA GLY A 116 -15.64 -5.56 3.25
C GLY A 116 -17.07 -5.63 2.73
N LEU A 117 -17.39 -6.60 1.87
CA LEU A 117 -18.74 -6.84 1.36
C LEU A 117 -19.53 -7.83 2.21
N ALA A 118 -18.90 -8.93 2.63
CA ALA A 118 -19.59 -10.05 3.27
C ALA A 118 -19.81 -9.83 4.78
N PHE A 119 -18.85 -9.19 5.46
CA PHE A 119 -18.90 -9.02 6.93
C PHE A 119 -18.14 -7.77 7.39
N PRO A 120 -18.52 -6.58 6.92
CA PRO A 120 -17.91 -5.34 7.40
C PRO A 120 -18.18 -5.15 8.89
N TYR A 121 -17.23 -4.56 9.62
CA TYR A 121 -17.43 -4.19 11.03
C TYR A 121 -18.56 -3.15 11.17
N GLN A 122 -18.64 -2.25 10.17
CA GLN A 122 -19.79 -1.36 9.99
C GLN A 122 -19.98 -1.02 8.51
N PRO A 123 -21.20 -0.61 8.09
CA PRO A 123 -21.50 -0.33 6.67
C PRO A 123 -20.57 0.72 6.04
N GLY A 124 -20.08 1.70 6.81
CA GLY A 124 -19.23 2.78 6.32
C GLY A 124 -17.84 2.34 5.84
N GLU A 125 -17.37 1.13 6.19
CA GLU A 125 -16.07 0.63 5.73
C GLU A 125 -16.15 -0.15 4.42
N THR A 126 -17.33 -0.53 3.96
CA THR A 126 -17.54 -1.31 2.73
C THR A 126 -16.98 -0.60 1.50
N ILE A 127 -17.31 0.69 1.34
CA ILE A 127 -16.87 1.47 0.17
C ILE A 127 -15.35 1.65 0.15
N PRO A 128 -14.70 2.18 1.20
CA PRO A 128 -13.26 2.37 1.18
C PRO A 128 -12.49 1.06 1.06
N SER A 129 -12.93 -0.04 1.71
CA SER A 129 -12.28 -1.35 1.61
C SER A 129 -12.34 -1.92 0.20
N THR A 130 -13.53 -1.88 -0.41
CA THR A 130 -13.75 -2.36 -1.79
C THR A 130 -12.95 -1.54 -2.80
N LEU A 131 -12.95 -0.20 -2.64
CA LEU A 131 -12.18 0.69 -3.50
C LEU A 131 -10.67 0.43 -3.37
N ALA A 132 -10.16 0.34 -2.15
CA ALA A 132 -8.73 0.10 -1.92
C ALA A 132 -8.28 -1.27 -2.45
N GLY A 133 -9.06 -2.32 -2.21
CA GLY A 133 -8.80 -3.65 -2.76
C GLY A 133 -8.81 -3.67 -4.29
N GLY A 134 -9.81 -3.02 -4.90
CA GLY A 134 -9.92 -2.89 -6.36
C GLY A 134 -8.74 -2.10 -6.96
N LEU A 135 -8.37 -0.98 -6.35
CA LEU A 135 -7.20 -0.19 -6.77
C LEU A 135 -5.89 -0.98 -6.59
N MET A 136 -5.73 -1.75 -5.51
CA MET A 136 -4.56 -2.59 -5.31
C MET A 136 -4.39 -3.59 -6.46
N ILE A 137 -5.46 -4.28 -6.85
CA ILE A 137 -5.47 -5.23 -7.97
C ILE A 137 -5.17 -4.50 -9.29
N LEU A 138 -5.85 -3.39 -9.55
CA LEU A 138 -5.66 -2.58 -10.76
C LEU A 138 -4.21 -2.12 -10.90
N PHE A 139 -3.61 -1.62 -9.82
CA PHE A 139 -2.23 -1.13 -9.84
C PHE A 139 -1.22 -2.28 -10.05
N ALA A 140 -1.48 -3.46 -9.47
CA ALA A 140 -0.69 -4.65 -9.71
C ALA A 140 -0.76 -5.10 -11.19
N ILE A 141 -1.95 -5.10 -11.78
CA ILE A 141 -2.14 -5.43 -13.21
C ILE A 141 -1.38 -4.41 -14.08
N LYS A 142 -1.52 -3.11 -13.82
CA LYS A 142 -0.78 -2.07 -14.55
C LYS A 142 0.74 -2.24 -14.40
N ALA A 143 1.21 -2.51 -13.19
CA ALA A 143 2.63 -2.79 -12.98
C ALA A 143 3.12 -3.98 -13.81
N TYR A 144 2.34 -5.06 -13.85
CA TYR A 144 2.64 -6.23 -14.68
C TYR A 144 2.67 -5.90 -16.17
N VAL A 145 1.66 -5.20 -16.69
CA VAL A 145 1.59 -4.81 -18.11
C VAL A 145 2.81 -3.97 -18.51
N HIS A 146 3.17 -2.97 -17.70
CA HIS A 146 4.30 -2.08 -18.00
C HIS A 146 5.65 -2.82 -17.96
N VAL A 147 5.87 -3.76 -17.02
CA VAL A 147 7.13 -4.52 -17.02
C VAL A 147 7.22 -5.46 -18.23
N ARG A 148 6.10 -6.03 -18.68
CA ARG A 148 6.08 -6.84 -19.92
C ARG A 148 6.38 -6.03 -21.17
N ARG A 149 6.01 -4.75 -21.17
CA ARG A 149 6.34 -3.79 -22.25
C ARG A 149 7.73 -3.17 -22.09
N ARG A 150 8.52 -3.57 -21.09
CA ARG A 150 9.83 -2.99 -20.77
C ARG A 150 9.77 -1.50 -20.36
N GLU A 151 8.64 -1.00 -19.97
CA GLU A 151 8.41 0.38 -19.51
C GLU A 151 8.72 0.47 -18.00
N ILE A 152 10.01 0.37 -17.67
CA ILE A 152 10.46 0.16 -16.28
C ILE A 152 10.10 1.34 -15.35
N ALA A 153 10.12 2.58 -15.87
CA ALA A 153 9.74 3.76 -15.09
C ALA A 153 8.25 3.70 -14.66
N ALA A 154 7.36 3.39 -15.60
CA ALA A 154 5.93 3.24 -15.33
C ALA A 154 5.66 2.04 -14.42
N HIS A 155 6.33 0.89 -14.66
CA HIS A 155 6.25 -0.27 -13.76
C HIS A 155 6.59 0.11 -12.31
N ARG A 156 7.71 0.82 -12.08
CA ARG A 156 8.10 1.29 -10.74
C ARG A 156 7.01 2.16 -10.10
N GLU A 157 6.41 3.08 -10.85
CA GLU A 157 5.37 3.96 -10.35
C GLU A 157 4.12 3.17 -9.92
N TRP A 158 3.70 2.18 -10.70
CA TRP A 158 2.55 1.34 -10.35
C TRP A 158 2.81 0.40 -9.19
N ILE A 159 4.04 -0.11 -9.02
CA ILE A 159 4.44 -0.85 -7.81
C ILE A 159 4.35 0.05 -6.57
N LEU A 160 4.82 1.30 -6.64
CA LEU A 160 4.73 2.24 -5.53
C LEU A 160 3.28 2.53 -5.12
N ARG A 161 2.37 2.74 -6.09
CA ARG A 161 0.95 2.94 -5.83
C ARG A 161 0.31 1.71 -5.20
N SER A 162 0.57 0.52 -5.73
CA SER A 162 0.06 -0.72 -5.14
C SER A 162 0.58 -0.88 -3.71
N PHE A 163 1.89 -0.74 -3.49
CA PHE A 163 2.51 -0.89 -2.18
C PHE A 163 1.98 0.11 -1.14
N SER A 164 1.69 1.36 -1.54
CA SER A 164 1.14 2.37 -0.64
C SER A 164 -0.24 2.01 -0.08
N LEU A 165 -1.06 1.26 -0.83
CA LEU A 165 -2.34 0.76 -0.33
C LEU A 165 -2.15 -0.28 0.79
N GLY A 166 -1.14 -1.14 0.68
CA GLY A 166 -0.78 -2.03 1.78
C GLY A 166 -0.31 -1.28 3.02
N LEU A 167 0.52 -0.23 2.85
CA LEU A 167 0.95 0.64 3.95
C LEU A 167 -0.23 1.38 4.60
N GLY A 168 -1.27 1.68 3.84
CA GLY A 168 -2.49 2.33 4.32
C GLY A 168 -3.14 1.57 5.48
N ILE A 169 -3.11 0.23 5.47
CA ILE A 169 -3.64 -0.59 6.57
C ILE A 169 -2.87 -0.36 7.89
N ALA A 170 -1.55 -0.21 7.83
CA ALA A 170 -0.76 0.14 9.02
C ALA A 170 -1.04 1.57 9.48
N THR A 171 -1.19 2.50 8.53
CA THR A 171 -1.55 3.89 8.82
C THR A 171 -2.93 4.00 9.48
N ILE A 172 -3.93 3.25 9.00
CA ILE A 172 -5.27 3.16 9.62
C ILE A 172 -5.15 2.71 11.08
N ARG A 173 -4.33 1.71 11.38
CA ARG A 173 -4.11 1.23 12.75
C ARG A 173 -3.49 2.29 13.64
N VAL A 174 -2.47 2.98 13.15
CA VAL A 174 -1.82 4.08 13.89
C VAL A 174 -2.83 5.21 14.16
N LEU A 175 -3.61 5.60 13.15
CA LEU A 175 -4.63 6.63 13.30
C LEU A 175 -5.72 6.21 14.29
N ALA A 176 -6.20 4.96 14.23
CA ALA A 176 -7.20 4.45 15.16
C ALA A 176 -6.69 4.50 16.60
N VAL A 177 -5.47 4.06 16.87
CA VAL A 177 -4.86 4.15 18.20
C VAL A 177 -4.78 5.60 18.68
N ILE A 178 -4.31 6.52 17.83
CA ILE A 178 -4.20 7.94 18.20
C ILE A 178 -5.58 8.51 18.53
N VAL A 179 -6.56 8.34 17.64
CA VAL A 179 -7.90 8.96 17.83
C VAL A 179 -8.61 8.37 19.03
N LEU A 180 -8.59 7.05 19.22
CA LEU A 180 -9.24 6.40 20.38
C LEU A 180 -8.62 6.81 21.72
N ASN A 181 -7.33 7.11 21.77
CA ASN A 181 -6.65 7.48 23.02
C ASN A 181 -6.56 9.00 23.25
N THR A 182 -6.99 9.81 22.28
CA THR A 182 -6.97 11.29 22.40
C THR A 182 -8.35 11.93 22.36
N THR A 183 -9.39 11.16 22.04
CA THR A 183 -10.77 11.64 21.95
C THR A 183 -11.73 10.72 22.71
N SER A 184 -12.98 11.14 22.86
CA SER A 184 -14.06 10.31 23.42
C SER A 184 -14.83 9.52 22.35
N LEU A 185 -14.36 9.50 21.10
CA LEU A 185 -15.02 8.80 20.01
C LEU A 185 -14.88 7.28 20.15
N THR A 186 -15.92 6.57 19.76
CA THR A 186 -15.95 5.10 19.75
C THR A 186 -15.30 4.53 18.49
N THR A 187 -14.91 3.26 18.55
CA THR A 187 -14.36 2.56 17.39
C THR A 187 -15.29 2.62 16.17
N ARG A 188 -16.61 2.50 16.39
CA ARG A 188 -17.60 2.55 15.31
C ARG A 188 -17.66 3.90 14.60
N GLU A 189 -17.43 4.99 15.32
CA GLU A 189 -17.43 6.34 14.77
C GLU A 189 -16.17 6.63 13.95
N ILE A 190 -15.02 6.06 14.33
CA ILE A 190 -13.74 6.39 13.72
C ILE A 190 -13.31 5.45 12.60
N ILE A 191 -13.82 4.19 12.54
CA ILE A 191 -13.24 3.17 11.65
C ILE A 191 -13.34 3.57 10.18
N ALA A 192 -14.50 4.00 9.70
CA ALA A 192 -14.65 4.41 8.30
C ALA A 192 -13.86 5.68 7.95
N PRO A 193 -13.88 6.77 8.75
CA PRO A 193 -13.01 7.92 8.53
C PRO A 193 -11.52 7.55 8.49
N THR A 194 -11.03 6.67 9.40
CA THR A 194 -9.62 6.28 9.41
C THR A 194 -9.23 5.48 8.16
N PHE A 195 -10.15 4.73 7.55
CA PHE A 195 -9.91 4.04 6.28
C PHE A 195 -9.67 5.02 5.15
N TRP A 196 -10.54 6.02 5.00
CA TRP A 196 -10.37 7.06 3.99
C TRP A 196 -9.07 7.85 4.18
N VAL A 197 -8.81 8.30 5.40
CA VAL A 197 -7.60 9.08 5.72
C VAL A 197 -6.34 8.25 5.55
N GLY A 198 -6.31 7.02 6.05
CA GLY A 198 -5.12 6.17 6.02
C GLY A 198 -4.68 5.83 4.60
N TRP A 199 -5.61 5.42 3.73
CA TRP A 199 -5.29 5.18 2.32
C TRP A 199 -5.03 6.46 1.55
N GLY A 200 -5.76 7.55 1.82
CA GLY A 200 -5.54 8.85 1.21
C GLY A 200 -4.13 9.38 1.47
N VAL A 201 -3.69 9.35 2.73
CA VAL A 201 -2.35 9.82 3.14
C VAL A 201 -1.24 8.99 2.47
N THR A 202 -1.37 7.67 2.46
CA THR A 202 -0.32 6.81 1.88
C THR A 202 -0.26 6.92 0.36
N LEU A 203 -1.41 7.02 -0.33
CA LEU A 203 -1.45 7.27 -1.78
C LEU A 203 -0.89 8.63 -2.13
N LEU A 204 -1.28 9.68 -1.41
CA LEU A 204 -0.72 11.02 -1.60
C LEU A 204 0.80 11.03 -1.40
N GLY A 205 1.28 10.39 -0.33
CA GLY A 205 2.70 10.23 -0.08
C GLY A 205 3.44 9.52 -1.22
N ALA A 206 2.85 8.46 -1.76
CA ALA A 206 3.39 7.76 -2.92
C ALA A 206 3.44 8.65 -4.17
N GLU A 207 2.38 9.41 -4.47
CA GLU A 207 2.35 10.33 -5.62
C GLU A 207 3.39 11.46 -5.48
N LEU A 208 3.51 12.05 -4.29
CA LEU A 208 4.54 13.07 -4.02
C LEU A 208 5.94 12.49 -4.20
N TRP A 209 6.18 11.26 -3.70
CA TRP A 209 7.45 10.58 -3.87
C TRP A 209 7.75 10.23 -5.33
N ILE A 210 6.76 9.76 -6.08
CA ILE A 210 6.88 9.48 -7.52
C ILE A 210 7.30 10.75 -8.26
N ARG A 211 6.60 11.86 -8.03
CA ARG A 211 6.90 13.15 -8.67
C ARG A 211 8.31 13.64 -8.33
N ALA A 212 8.70 13.55 -7.06
CA ALA A 212 10.01 13.99 -6.57
C ALA A 212 11.18 13.13 -7.11
N THR A 213 10.91 11.86 -7.47
CA THR A 213 11.94 10.90 -7.91
C THR A 213 11.89 10.56 -9.40
N ARG A 214 10.98 11.16 -10.16
CA ARG A 214 10.97 11.02 -11.62
C ARG A 214 12.28 11.58 -12.20
N PRO A 215 12.93 10.86 -13.13
CA PRO A 215 14.02 11.42 -13.90
C PRO A 215 13.54 12.64 -14.70
N LEU A 216 14.30 13.72 -14.62
CA LEU A 216 14.04 14.86 -15.52
C LEU A 216 14.24 14.37 -16.96
N ARG A 217 13.27 14.68 -17.85
CA ARG A 217 13.47 14.42 -19.29
C ARG A 217 14.66 15.27 -19.78
N PRO A 218 15.64 14.67 -20.46
CA PRO A 218 16.72 15.45 -21.06
C PRO A 218 16.15 16.54 -21.97
N ALA A 219 16.71 17.75 -21.90
CA ALA A 219 16.24 18.89 -22.71
C ALA A 219 16.19 18.57 -24.21
N ALA A 220 17.10 17.72 -24.70
CA ALA A 220 17.10 17.23 -26.08
C ALA A 220 15.84 16.45 -26.48
N GLN A 221 15.20 15.71 -25.55
CA GLN A 221 13.94 15.00 -25.83
C GLN A 221 12.74 15.93 -25.82
N ILE A 222 12.80 17.04 -25.09
CA ILE A 222 11.78 18.08 -25.11
C ILE A 222 11.85 18.84 -26.43
N ALA A 223 13.04 19.17 -26.89
CA ALA A 223 13.28 19.84 -28.18
C ALA A 223 12.89 18.97 -29.38
N ALA A 224 13.16 17.67 -29.35
CA ALA A 224 12.79 16.72 -30.41
C ALA A 224 11.26 16.46 -30.50
N GLY A 225 10.50 16.68 -29.42
CA GLY A 225 9.04 16.57 -29.39
C GLY A 225 8.30 17.87 -29.75
N ALA A 226 9.01 18.99 -29.86
CA ALA A 226 8.46 20.24 -30.35
C ALA A 226 8.30 20.13 -31.87
N LYS A 227 7.03 20.18 -32.34
CA LYS A 227 6.72 20.20 -33.77
C LYS A 227 7.47 21.40 -34.40
N PRO A 228 8.24 21.22 -35.48
CA PRO A 228 8.90 22.35 -36.14
C PRO A 228 7.85 23.38 -36.53
N PRO A 229 8.15 24.69 -36.42
CA PRO A 229 7.23 25.73 -36.84
C PRO A 229 6.82 25.51 -38.31
N ALA A 230 5.51 25.61 -38.58
CA ALA A 230 4.97 25.46 -39.92
C ALA A 230 5.76 26.39 -40.87
N GLN A 231 6.36 25.86 -41.92
CA GLN A 231 6.99 26.71 -42.94
C GLN A 231 5.93 27.62 -43.54
N PRO A 232 6.20 28.92 -43.66
CA PRO A 232 5.27 29.84 -44.36
C PRO A 232 5.06 29.31 -45.77
N ALA A 233 3.78 29.25 -46.18
CA ALA A 233 3.41 28.91 -47.56
C ALA A 233 4.22 29.78 -48.53
N ARG A 234 5.01 29.20 -49.41
CA ARG A 234 5.64 29.92 -50.49
C ARG A 234 4.53 30.44 -51.40
N ALA A 235 4.33 31.75 -51.38
CA ALA A 235 3.52 32.42 -52.39
C ALA A 235 4.20 32.23 -53.75
N GLY A 236 3.54 31.50 -54.66
CA GLY A 236 3.87 31.42 -56.07
C GLY A 236 3.10 32.50 -56.87
#